data_cdc58e74512aeb487ce530a62bd03090
#
_entry.id   cdc58e74512aeb487ce530a62bd03090
#
_cell.length_a   1.000
_cell.length_b   1.000
_cell.length_c   1.000
_cell.angle_alpha   90.00
_cell.angle_beta   90.00
_cell.angle_gamma   90.00
#
_symmetry.space_group_name_H-M   'P 1'
#
loop_
_entity.id
_entity.type
_entity.pdbx_description
1 polymer ?
#
loop_
_entity_poly.entity_id
_entity_poly.type
_entity_poly.pdbx_seq_one_letter_code
_entity_poly.pdbx_strand_id
1 'polypeptide(L)'
;MRNRIYLCLAHMSGNEMKYIQEAFDTNWVVPLGPNVNGFEEDLKQFVGGDKEIVALSAGTAAVHLALLACGVGPGDEVLVQSFTFCASSHPVTYLGATPVFVDSEPDTWNMDPALLEQAIVDRIEKTGKKPKAIVPVYLYGMPAKVDEIMAVADKYDIPVIEDAAEGLGSRFDGKVCGTFGRYGVLSFNGNKMITTSGGGALICPDQAAKQKVMFYATQARESYPYYQHEEIGYNYRMSNICAGIGRGQMTVIDEHIAHHKHVCQLYKELLADVEGITLHENPSPRYDSNYWLNTVVLDPSLRVKGEEKAYQVAIQGAVGGAAGVTHQATTLHTDCEPNTNVEAMRMALDAAGIESRPLWKPMHLQPVYRRNPHYVNGVSESLFKQGLCLPSGPCVSDEDVAYIVEEIRKAIIR
;
A
#
# COMPACT_ATOMS: atom_id res chain seq x y z
N MET A 1 29.60 16.45 -1.27
CA MET A 1 28.14 16.59 -1.20
C MET A 1 27.57 15.21 -0.91
N ARG A 2 26.66 15.09 0.06
CA ARG A 2 25.96 13.83 0.35
C ARG A 2 25.00 13.50 -0.79
N ASN A 3 24.86 12.25 -1.16
CA ASN A 3 23.85 11.80 -2.11
C ASN A 3 22.45 12.04 -1.53
N ARG A 4 21.47 12.25 -2.40
CA ARG A 4 20.07 12.38 -1.97
C ARG A 4 19.60 11.10 -1.30
N ILE A 5 18.96 11.24 -0.13
CA ILE A 5 18.34 10.13 0.59
C ILE A 5 16.87 10.05 0.15
N TYR A 6 16.46 8.91 -0.37
CA TYR A 6 15.10 8.66 -0.85
C TYR A 6 14.27 7.90 0.19
N LEU A 7 12.93 8.00 0.12
CA LEU A 7 12.02 7.31 1.03
C LEU A 7 12.20 5.80 1.04
N CYS A 8 12.16 5.19 -0.14
CA CYS A 8 12.38 3.76 -0.32
C CYS A 8 12.75 3.52 -1.79
N LEU A 9 13.96 3.11 -2.04
CA LEU A 9 14.44 2.72 -3.36
C LEU A 9 14.43 1.21 -3.50
N ALA A 10 14.30 0.74 -4.74
CA ALA A 10 14.60 -0.65 -5.07
C ALA A 10 16.05 -0.98 -4.66
N HIS A 11 16.24 -2.11 -4.02
CA HIS A 11 17.54 -2.62 -3.61
C HIS A 11 17.74 -4.03 -4.17
N MET A 12 18.78 -4.22 -4.98
CA MET A 12 19.02 -5.49 -5.67
C MET A 12 19.79 -6.45 -4.77
N SER A 13 19.34 -7.71 -4.75
CA SER A 13 20.02 -8.80 -4.02
C SER A 13 21.32 -9.26 -4.68
N GLY A 14 21.47 -9.01 -6.00
CA GLY A 14 22.52 -9.57 -6.84
C GLY A 14 22.13 -10.91 -7.48
N ASN A 15 21.00 -11.51 -7.08
CA ASN A 15 20.55 -12.81 -7.59
C ASN A 15 19.57 -12.71 -8.78
N GLU A 16 19.03 -11.52 -9.06
CA GLU A 16 18.01 -11.29 -10.08
C GLU A 16 18.48 -11.67 -11.48
N MET A 17 19.71 -11.28 -11.83
CA MET A 17 20.26 -11.49 -13.17
C MET A 17 20.40 -12.97 -13.55
N LYS A 18 20.59 -13.87 -12.58
CA LYS A 18 20.60 -15.32 -12.82
C LYS A 18 19.29 -15.81 -13.44
N TYR A 19 18.16 -15.40 -12.85
CA TYR A 19 16.82 -15.80 -13.31
C TYR A 19 16.43 -15.12 -14.62
N ILE A 20 16.86 -13.86 -14.81
CA ILE A 20 16.66 -13.13 -16.07
C ILE A 20 17.43 -13.80 -17.21
N GLN A 21 18.71 -14.10 -16.99
CA GLN A 21 19.55 -14.74 -17.99
C GLN A 21 18.98 -16.12 -18.39
N GLU A 22 18.54 -16.92 -17.42
CA GLU A 22 17.90 -18.22 -17.68
C GLU A 22 16.66 -18.07 -18.58
N ALA A 23 15.84 -17.03 -18.36
CA ALA A 23 14.68 -16.78 -19.18
C ALA A 23 15.04 -16.43 -20.64
N PHE A 24 16.13 -15.70 -20.86
CA PHE A 24 16.64 -15.40 -22.21
C PHE A 24 17.25 -16.65 -22.87
N ASP A 25 18.07 -17.42 -22.15
CA ASP A 25 18.74 -18.60 -22.66
C ASP A 25 17.75 -19.71 -23.09
N THR A 26 16.61 -19.78 -22.40
CA THR A 26 15.54 -20.75 -22.65
C THR A 26 14.38 -20.20 -23.46
N ASN A 27 14.46 -18.94 -23.93
CA ASN A 27 13.44 -18.24 -24.70
C ASN A 27 12.06 -18.10 -23.98
N TRP A 28 12.04 -18.03 -22.65
CA TRP A 28 10.86 -17.76 -21.85
C TRP A 28 10.65 -16.23 -21.60
N VAL A 29 10.64 -15.45 -22.69
CA VAL A 29 10.44 -13.98 -22.65
C VAL A 29 8.96 -13.67 -22.96
N VAL A 30 8.08 -14.14 -22.08
CA VAL A 30 6.61 -14.12 -22.23
C VAL A 30 5.94 -13.98 -20.85
N PRO A 31 4.62 -13.69 -20.76
CA PRO A 31 3.92 -13.57 -19.46
C PRO A 31 3.50 -14.95 -18.88
N LEU A 32 4.36 -15.91 -18.98
CA LEU A 32 4.26 -17.25 -18.39
C LEU A 32 5.66 -17.88 -18.38
N GLY A 33 5.87 -18.93 -17.60
CA GLY A 33 7.13 -19.65 -17.62
C GLY A 33 7.67 -20.04 -16.24
N PRO A 34 8.87 -20.64 -16.19
CA PRO A 34 9.44 -21.20 -14.96
C PRO A 34 9.59 -20.18 -13.83
N ASN A 35 9.98 -18.93 -14.14
CA ASN A 35 10.12 -17.89 -13.10
C ASN A 35 8.78 -17.46 -12.52
N VAL A 36 7.72 -17.34 -13.34
CA VAL A 36 6.37 -17.01 -12.84
C VAL A 36 5.91 -18.10 -11.88
N ASN A 37 6.04 -19.38 -12.27
CA ASN A 37 5.66 -20.51 -11.42
C ASN A 37 6.51 -20.58 -10.14
N GLY A 38 7.83 -20.36 -10.27
CA GLY A 38 8.74 -20.35 -9.13
C GLY A 38 8.46 -19.19 -8.16
N PHE A 39 8.16 -18.00 -8.67
CA PHE A 39 7.82 -16.85 -7.84
C PHE A 39 6.48 -17.03 -7.11
N GLU A 40 5.48 -17.62 -7.77
CA GLU A 40 4.22 -17.98 -7.11
C GLU A 40 4.44 -18.99 -5.97
N GLU A 41 5.34 -19.98 -6.17
CA GLU A 41 5.69 -20.94 -5.11
C GLU A 41 6.51 -20.29 -3.99
N ASP A 42 7.50 -19.45 -4.31
CA ASP A 42 8.29 -18.70 -3.32
C ASP A 42 7.38 -17.86 -2.42
N LEU A 43 6.42 -17.13 -3.01
CA LEU A 43 5.42 -16.37 -2.28
C LEU A 43 4.47 -17.24 -1.46
N LYS A 44 4.03 -18.38 -2.01
CA LYS A 44 3.16 -19.34 -1.32
C LYS A 44 3.81 -19.82 -0.03
N GLN A 45 5.08 -20.23 -0.10
CA GLN A 45 5.83 -20.66 1.08
C GLN A 45 6.00 -19.52 2.08
N PHE A 46 6.29 -18.32 1.62
CA PHE A 46 6.46 -17.14 2.48
C PHE A 46 5.20 -16.77 3.26
N VAL A 47 4.01 -16.93 2.66
CA VAL A 47 2.74 -16.61 3.33
C VAL A 47 2.18 -17.77 4.19
N GLY A 48 2.88 -18.92 4.27
CA GLY A 48 2.53 -20.01 5.16
C GLY A 48 2.16 -21.34 4.47
N GLY A 49 2.16 -21.41 3.13
CA GLY A 49 2.02 -22.64 2.34
C GLY A 49 0.60 -23.16 2.08
N ASP A 50 -0.40 -22.65 2.79
CA ASP A 50 -1.81 -23.09 2.74
C ASP A 50 -2.68 -22.31 1.75
N LYS A 51 -2.13 -21.30 1.11
CA LYS A 51 -2.81 -20.43 0.13
C LYS A 51 -2.31 -20.70 -1.28
N GLU A 52 -3.06 -20.23 -2.26
CA GLU A 52 -2.63 -20.24 -3.66
C GLU A 52 -2.28 -18.83 -4.12
N ILE A 53 -1.30 -18.69 -5.01
CA ILE A 53 -0.82 -17.38 -5.48
C ILE A 53 -1.03 -17.26 -6.99
N VAL A 54 -1.43 -16.04 -7.43
CA VAL A 54 -1.42 -15.66 -8.83
C VAL A 54 -0.56 -14.40 -8.99
N ALA A 55 0.58 -14.52 -9.65
CA ALA A 55 1.45 -13.40 -9.96
C ALA A 55 0.87 -12.57 -11.11
N LEU A 56 0.78 -11.26 -10.91
CA LEU A 56 0.07 -10.30 -11.76
C LEU A 56 0.96 -9.10 -12.11
N SER A 57 0.52 -8.33 -13.10
CA SER A 57 1.26 -7.17 -13.62
C SER A 57 1.30 -5.97 -12.66
N ALA A 58 0.42 -5.89 -11.66
CA ALA A 58 0.38 -4.83 -10.65
C ALA A 58 -0.49 -5.22 -9.46
N GLY A 59 -0.28 -4.59 -8.29
CA GLY A 59 -1.19 -4.69 -7.15
C GLY A 59 -2.60 -4.19 -7.48
N THR A 60 -2.73 -3.13 -8.28
CA THR A 60 -4.02 -2.63 -8.80
C THR A 60 -4.78 -3.71 -9.60
N ALA A 61 -4.09 -4.49 -10.41
CA ALA A 61 -4.67 -5.63 -11.13
C ALA A 61 -5.14 -6.73 -10.16
N ALA A 62 -4.41 -6.95 -9.07
CA ALA A 62 -4.80 -7.90 -8.03
C ALA A 62 -6.08 -7.47 -7.30
N VAL A 63 -6.21 -6.18 -6.91
CA VAL A 63 -7.46 -5.64 -6.34
C VAL A 63 -8.62 -5.81 -7.31
N HIS A 64 -8.41 -5.45 -8.57
CA HIS A 64 -9.45 -5.54 -9.61
C HIS A 64 -9.96 -6.97 -9.79
N LEU A 65 -9.05 -7.94 -9.92
CA LEU A 65 -9.42 -9.34 -10.09
C LEU A 65 -10.05 -9.95 -8.82
N ALA A 66 -9.62 -9.54 -7.62
CA ALA A 66 -10.24 -9.95 -6.37
C ALA A 66 -11.70 -9.49 -6.27
N LEU A 67 -11.96 -8.21 -6.61
CA LEU A 67 -13.32 -7.65 -6.66
C LEU A 67 -14.19 -8.40 -7.69
N LEU A 68 -13.67 -8.62 -8.89
CA LEU A 68 -14.35 -9.39 -9.93
C LEU A 68 -14.64 -10.83 -9.47
N ALA A 69 -13.68 -11.50 -8.82
CA ALA A 69 -13.84 -12.84 -8.27
C ALA A 69 -14.88 -12.91 -7.14
N CYS A 70 -15.08 -11.81 -6.39
CA CYS A 70 -16.16 -11.64 -5.42
C CYS A 70 -17.51 -11.32 -6.08
N GLY A 71 -17.56 -11.16 -7.40
CA GLY A 71 -18.78 -10.86 -8.15
C GLY A 71 -19.23 -9.40 -8.02
N VAL A 72 -18.29 -8.47 -7.80
CA VAL A 72 -18.55 -7.03 -7.81
C VAL A 72 -18.84 -6.57 -9.24
N GLY A 73 -19.88 -5.79 -9.41
CA GLY A 73 -20.29 -5.26 -10.72
C GLY A 73 -21.11 -3.95 -10.59
N PRO A 74 -21.68 -3.49 -11.70
CA PRO A 74 -22.44 -2.25 -11.75
C PRO A 74 -23.58 -2.21 -10.72
N GLY A 75 -23.64 -1.11 -9.95
CA GLY A 75 -24.67 -0.90 -8.93
C GLY A 75 -24.43 -1.61 -7.59
N ASP A 76 -23.28 -2.28 -7.44
CA ASP A 76 -22.82 -2.77 -6.15
C ASP A 76 -22.05 -1.68 -5.38
N GLU A 77 -21.95 -1.86 -4.07
CA GLU A 77 -21.12 -1.04 -3.20
C GLU A 77 -20.01 -1.88 -2.57
N VAL A 78 -18.84 -1.27 -2.40
CA VAL A 78 -17.68 -1.87 -1.74
C VAL A 78 -17.20 -0.93 -0.65
N LEU A 79 -17.07 -1.45 0.57
CA LEU A 79 -16.51 -0.71 1.70
C LEU A 79 -15.00 -0.70 1.60
N VAL A 80 -14.39 0.48 1.53
CA VAL A 80 -12.95 0.66 1.32
C VAL A 80 -12.39 1.57 2.41
N GLN A 81 -11.26 1.19 2.98
CA GLN A 81 -10.52 2.09 3.88
C GLN A 81 -10.28 3.43 3.18
N SER A 82 -10.57 4.52 3.86
CA SER A 82 -10.40 5.85 3.28
C SER A 82 -8.96 6.33 3.29
N PHE A 83 -8.22 6.02 4.34
CA PHE A 83 -6.81 6.37 4.47
C PHE A 83 -5.96 5.32 3.76
N THR A 84 -5.80 5.50 2.45
CA THR A 84 -5.13 4.54 1.57
C THR A 84 -4.61 5.19 0.29
N PHE A 85 -3.81 4.43 -0.44
CA PHE A 85 -3.47 4.74 -1.83
C PHE A 85 -4.66 4.48 -2.75
N CYS A 86 -4.76 5.21 -3.85
CA CYS A 86 -5.90 5.15 -4.78
C CYS A 86 -6.15 3.76 -5.39
N ALA A 87 -5.14 2.88 -5.41
CA ALA A 87 -5.25 1.54 -5.99
C ALA A 87 -6.22 0.61 -5.23
N SER A 88 -6.51 0.90 -3.95
CA SER A 88 -7.53 0.14 -3.19
C SER A 88 -8.97 0.49 -3.63
N SER A 89 -9.20 1.70 -4.17
CA SER A 89 -10.54 2.23 -4.48
C SER A 89 -10.84 2.35 -5.99
N HIS A 90 -9.86 2.72 -6.83
CA HIS A 90 -10.07 2.91 -8.26
C HIS A 90 -10.62 1.65 -8.95
N PRO A 91 -10.15 0.42 -8.67
CA PRO A 91 -10.69 -0.79 -9.29
C PRO A 91 -12.17 -1.06 -9.01
N VAL A 92 -12.72 -0.54 -7.90
CA VAL A 92 -14.16 -0.59 -7.64
C VAL A 92 -14.92 0.16 -8.74
N THR A 93 -14.42 1.34 -9.12
CA THR A 93 -15.03 2.15 -10.17
C THR A 93 -14.83 1.56 -11.57
N TYR A 94 -13.77 0.79 -11.81
CA TYR A 94 -13.57 0.07 -13.09
C TYR A 94 -14.68 -0.93 -13.35
N LEU A 95 -15.26 -1.51 -12.29
CA LEU A 95 -16.36 -2.46 -12.35
C LEU A 95 -17.75 -1.80 -12.34
N GLY A 96 -17.82 -0.46 -12.37
CA GLY A 96 -19.09 0.28 -12.30
C GLY A 96 -19.75 0.23 -10.92
N ALA A 97 -19.02 -0.19 -9.91
CA ALA A 97 -19.44 -0.21 -8.51
C ALA A 97 -19.07 1.11 -7.80
N THR A 98 -19.65 1.33 -6.63
CA THR A 98 -19.45 2.53 -5.83
C THR A 98 -18.55 2.23 -4.63
N PRO A 99 -17.37 2.84 -4.50
CA PRO A 99 -16.60 2.78 -3.26
C PRO A 99 -17.30 3.61 -2.17
N VAL A 100 -17.48 2.99 -1.01
CA VAL A 100 -17.99 3.60 0.21
C VAL A 100 -16.84 3.66 1.20
N PHE A 101 -16.47 4.86 1.63
CA PHE A 101 -15.25 5.05 2.42
C PHE A 101 -15.50 4.93 3.90
N VAL A 102 -14.63 4.20 4.59
CA VAL A 102 -14.61 4.01 6.04
C VAL A 102 -13.32 4.62 6.58
N ASP A 103 -13.44 5.47 7.60
CA ASP A 103 -12.32 6.15 8.23
C ASP A 103 -11.49 5.22 9.11
N SER A 104 -10.45 5.77 9.69
CA SER A 104 -9.43 5.08 10.47
C SER A 104 -9.73 5.10 11.97
N GLU A 105 -9.20 4.10 12.68
CA GLU A 105 -9.06 4.15 14.12
C GLU A 105 -7.64 4.67 14.51
N PRO A 106 -7.47 5.20 15.73
CA PRO A 106 -6.27 5.97 16.07
C PRO A 106 -5.01 5.13 16.35
N ASP A 107 -5.14 3.83 16.65
CA ASP A 107 -4.00 3.02 17.10
C ASP A 107 -3.15 2.52 15.92
N THR A 108 -3.78 1.94 14.90
CA THR A 108 -3.10 1.38 13.72
C THR A 108 -3.21 2.28 12.50
N TRP A 109 -4.07 3.31 12.54
CA TRP A 109 -4.43 4.20 11.42
C TRP A 109 -5.18 3.52 10.29
N ASN A 110 -5.55 2.27 10.48
CA ASN A 110 -6.30 1.47 9.52
C ASN A 110 -7.82 1.54 9.76
N MET A 111 -8.58 0.82 8.95
CA MET A 111 -10.05 0.84 8.97
C MET A 111 -10.61 0.65 10.39
N ASP A 112 -11.49 1.54 10.81
CA ASP A 112 -12.19 1.47 12.09
C ASP A 112 -13.29 0.40 12.03
N PRO A 113 -13.23 -0.69 12.84
CA PRO A 113 -14.22 -1.76 12.83
C PRO A 113 -15.63 -1.30 13.26
N ALA A 114 -15.73 -0.31 14.15
CA ALA A 114 -17.01 0.22 14.59
C ALA A 114 -17.69 1.05 13.50
N LEU A 115 -16.93 1.90 12.80
CA LEU A 115 -17.44 2.62 11.63
C LEU A 115 -17.75 1.68 10.46
N LEU A 116 -16.98 0.60 10.31
CA LEU A 116 -17.27 -0.45 9.32
C LEU A 116 -18.65 -1.05 9.56
N GLU A 117 -18.94 -1.46 10.79
CA GLU A 117 -20.24 -2.02 11.12
C GLU A 117 -21.38 -1.01 10.92
N GLN A 118 -21.17 0.24 11.37
CA GLN A 118 -22.13 1.32 11.14
C GLN A 118 -22.39 1.52 9.63
N ALA A 119 -21.35 1.52 8.81
CA ALA A 119 -21.47 1.65 7.36
C ALA A 119 -22.28 0.50 6.75
N ILE A 120 -22.03 -0.74 7.15
CA ILE A 120 -22.78 -1.91 6.66
C ILE A 120 -24.29 -1.75 6.96
N VAL A 121 -24.62 -1.47 8.21
CA VAL A 121 -26.01 -1.33 8.64
C VAL A 121 -26.73 -0.21 7.88
N ASP A 122 -26.13 0.96 7.82
CA ASP A 122 -26.70 2.13 7.14
C ASP A 122 -26.84 1.91 5.62
N ARG A 123 -25.83 1.23 4.98
CA ARG A 123 -25.93 0.96 3.54
C ARG A 123 -27.03 -0.07 3.22
N ILE A 124 -27.18 -1.10 4.04
CA ILE A 124 -28.28 -2.06 3.89
C ILE A 124 -29.63 -1.36 4.03
N GLU A 125 -29.79 -0.49 5.03
CA GLU A 125 -31.03 0.28 5.23
C GLU A 125 -31.35 1.21 4.03
N LYS A 126 -30.35 1.93 3.53
CA LYS A 126 -30.52 2.91 2.45
C LYS A 126 -30.68 2.29 1.06
N THR A 127 -30.02 1.17 0.78
CA THR A 127 -29.99 0.57 -0.56
C THR A 127 -30.79 -0.70 -0.70
N GLY A 128 -31.20 -1.31 0.41
CA GLY A 128 -31.82 -2.63 0.43
C GLY A 128 -30.87 -3.79 0.07
N LYS A 129 -29.55 -3.52 -0.03
CA LYS A 129 -28.52 -4.49 -0.41
C LYS A 129 -27.33 -4.41 0.54
N LYS A 130 -26.74 -5.55 0.87
CA LYS A 130 -25.45 -5.56 1.59
C LYS A 130 -24.32 -5.15 0.66
N PRO A 131 -23.29 -4.44 1.15
CA PRO A 131 -22.05 -4.21 0.41
C PRO A 131 -21.45 -5.53 -0.07
N LYS A 132 -20.83 -5.51 -1.25
CA LYS A 132 -20.38 -6.73 -1.93
C LYS A 132 -19.03 -7.24 -1.45
N ALA A 133 -18.17 -6.34 -0.95
CA ALA A 133 -16.87 -6.66 -0.39
C ALA A 133 -16.42 -5.57 0.59
N ILE A 134 -15.42 -5.91 1.43
CA ILE A 134 -14.71 -4.99 2.33
C ILE A 134 -13.24 -5.02 1.93
N VAL A 135 -12.60 -3.84 1.81
CA VAL A 135 -11.19 -3.69 1.45
C VAL A 135 -10.47 -2.90 2.56
N PRO A 136 -10.03 -3.56 3.65
CA PRO A 136 -9.09 -2.97 4.61
C PRO A 136 -7.70 -2.92 4.00
N VAL A 137 -6.84 -2.04 4.52
CA VAL A 137 -5.46 -1.84 4.06
C VAL A 137 -4.51 -1.98 5.24
N TYR A 138 -3.30 -2.43 4.99
CA TYR A 138 -2.20 -2.41 5.96
C TYR A 138 -1.29 -1.22 5.66
N LEU A 139 -1.80 -0.03 6.00
CA LEU A 139 -1.21 1.25 5.64
C LEU A 139 0.22 1.39 6.18
N TYR A 140 1.16 1.76 5.33
CA TYR A 140 2.60 1.87 5.62
C TYR A 140 3.24 0.61 6.21
N GLY A 141 2.56 -0.53 6.12
CA GLY A 141 3.01 -1.81 6.65
C GLY A 141 2.42 -2.16 8.03
N MET A 142 1.63 -1.28 8.64
CA MET A 142 1.01 -1.53 9.95
C MET A 142 -0.18 -2.48 9.80
N PRO A 143 -0.21 -3.62 10.54
CA PRO A 143 -1.38 -4.49 10.56
C PRO A 143 -2.62 -3.75 11.08
N ALA A 144 -3.78 -4.00 10.46
CA ALA A 144 -5.08 -3.53 10.94
C ALA A 144 -5.57 -4.35 12.14
N LYS A 145 -6.64 -3.90 12.81
CA LYS A 145 -7.42 -4.69 13.78
C LYS A 145 -8.21 -5.77 13.02
N VAL A 146 -7.47 -6.67 12.37
CA VAL A 146 -8.02 -7.61 11.39
C VAL A 146 -8.99 -8.62 11.99
N ASP A 147 -8.80 -9.03 13.23
CA ASP A 147 -9.71 -9.90 13.97
C ASP A 147 -11.09 -9.24 14.18
N GLU A 148 -11.11 -7.95 14.54
CA GLU A 148 -12.36 -7.20 14.70
C GLU A 148 -13.03 -6.95 13.34
N ILE A 149 -12.26 -6.60 12.29
CA ILE A 149 -12.77 -6.45 10.93
C ILE A 149 -13.38 -7.76 10.42
N MET A 150 -12.68 -8.88 10.62
CA MET A 150 -13.17 -10.21 10.22
C MET A 150 -14.44 -10.58 10.99
N ALA A 151 -14.51 -10.31 12.30
CA ALA A 151 -15.71 -10.57 13.09
C ALA A 151 -16.94 -9.80 12.56
N VAL A 152 -16.76 -8.53 12.18
CA VAL A 152 -17.82 -7.74 11.53
C VAL A 152 -18.16 -8.33 10.15
N ALA A 153 -17.18 -8.64 9.33
CA ALA A 153 -17.39 -9.21 7.99
C ALA A 153 -18.17 -10.54 8.02
N ASP A 154 -17.79 -11.44 8.94
CA ASP A 154 -18.42 -12.73 9.12
C ASP A 154 -19.87 -12.59 9.60
N LYS A 155 -20.16 -11.63 10.51
CA LYS A 155 -21.52 -11.35 10.99
C LYS A 155 -22.50 -11.02 9.87
N TYR A 156 -22.01 -10.34 8.81
CA TYR A 156 -22.83 -9.92 7.66
C TYR A 156 -22.60 -10.78 6.41
N ASP A 157 -21.76 -11.81 6.50
CA ASP A 157 -21.37 -12.66 5.36
C ASP A 157 -20.92 -11.80 4.15
N ILE A 158 -19.90 -10.94 4.37
CA ILE A 158 -19.29 -10.08 3.36
C ILE A 158 -17.82 -10.49 3.19
N PRO A 159 -17.34 -10.81 1.98
CA PRO A 159 -15.95 -11.19 1.78
C PRO A 159 -15.00 -10.00 2.02
N VAL A 160 -13.86 -10.29 2.65
CA VAL A 160 -12.76 -9.34 2.87
C VAL A 160 -11.67 -9.58 1.83
N ILE A 161 -11.22 -8.49 1.21
CA ILE A 161 -10.05 -8.42 0.32
C ILE A 161 -9.02 -7.56 1.04
N GLU A 162 -7.99 -8.18 1.59
CA GLU A 162 -6.95 -7.46 2.33
C GLU A 162 -5.98 -6.79 1.33
N ASP A 163 -5.90 -5.47 1.34
CA ASP A 163 -4.86 -4.77 0.60
C ASP A 163 -3.56 -4.74 1.42
N ALA A 164 -2.74 -5.78 1.22
CA ALA A 164 -1.44 -5.94 1.83
C ALA A 164 -0.29 -5.47 0.90
N ALA A 165 -0.58 -4.56 -0.04
CA ALA A 165 0.41 -3.99 -0.96
C ALA A 165 1.61 -3.35 -0.24
N GLU A 166 1.45 -2.99 1.02
CA GLU A 166 2.49 -2.43 1.90
C GLU A 166 2.82 -3.36 3.07
N GLY A 167 1.96 -4.33 3.32
CA GLY A 167 2.03 -5.25 4.44
C GLY A 167 2.77 -6.56 4.17
N LEU A 168 3.56 -6.67 3.09
CA LEU A 168 4.31 -7.90 2.80
C LEU A 168 5.27 -8.25 3.95
N GLY A 169 5.01 -9.38 4.62
CA GLY A 169 5.77 -9.84 5.77
C GLY A 169 5.33 -9.26 7.13
N SER A 170 4.43 -8.28 7.15
CA SER A 170 3.77 -7.87 8.39
C SER A 170 2.90 -8.99 8.94
N ARG A 171 2.75 -9.03 10.29
CA ARG A 171 2.01 -10.09 10.98
C ARG A 171 1.09 -9.52 12.04
N PHE A 172 -0.05 -10.19 12.20
CA PHE A 172 -0.95 -9.99 13.32
C PHE A 172 -1.12 -11.33 14.04
N ASP A 173 -0.88 -11.37 15.36
CA ASP A 173 -0.82 -12.60 16.16
C ASP A 173 0.04 -13.71 15.49
N GLY A 174 1.16 -13.32 14.90
CA GLY A 174 2.09 -14.22 14.22
C GLY A 174 1.67 -14.70 12.82
N LYS A 175 0.43 -14.42 12.37
CA LYS A 175 -0.06 -14.78 11.04
C LYS A 175 0.19 -13.65 10.04
N VAL A 176 0.63 -14.00 8.84
CA VAL A 176 1.00 -13.04 7.78
C VAL A 176 -0.22 -12.26 7.30
N CYS A 177 -0.09 -10.93 7.20
CA CYS A 177 -1.09 -10.06 6.62
C CYS A 177 -1.36 -10.40 5.14
N GLY A 178 -2.63 -10.34 4.71
CA GLY A 178 -3.08 -10.81 3.40
C GLY A 178 -3.60 -12.25 3.39
N THR A 179 -3.61 -12.94 4.55
CA THR A 179 -4.05 -14.35 4.64
C THR A 179 -5.28 -14.57 5.51
N PHE A 180 -5.84 -13.52 6.10
CA PHE A 180 -7.01 -13.59 6.98
C PHE A 180 -8.32 -13.60 6.19
N GLY A 181 -8.45 -12.71 5.23
CA GLY A 181 -9.63 -12.58 4.38
C GLY A 181 -9.73 -13.63 3.28
N ARG A 182 -10.70 -13.40 2.40
CA ARG A 182 -10.92 -14.27 1.24
C ARG A 182 -9.80 -14.14 0.20
N TYR A 183 -9.31 -12.92 -0.01
CA TYR A 183 -8.19 -12.61 -0.91
C TYR A 183 -7.22 -11.65 -0.23
N GLY A 184 -5.94 -11.75 -0.58
CA GLY A 184 -4.92 -10.82 -0.17
C GLY A 184 -4.15 -10.27 -1.36
N VAL A 185 -3.93 -8.97 -1.39
CA VAL A 185 -3.25 -8.26 -2.47
C VAL A 185 -1.83 -7.94 -2.07
N LEU A 186 -0.88 -8.28 -2.93
CA LEU A 186 0.53 -7.90 -2.79
C LEU A 186 0.95 -6.99 -3.93
N SER A 187 1.93 -6.13 -3.68
CA SER A 187 2.50 -5.22 -4.68
C SER A 187 4.01 -5.28 -4.68
N PHE A 188 4.59 -5.29 -5.87
CA PHE A 188 6.03 -5.32 -6.10
C PHE A 188 6.46 -4.16 -7.01
N ASN A 189 5.83 -3.00 -6.83
CA ASN A 189 6.28 -1.76 -7.47
C ASN A 189 7.67 -1.38 -6.98
N GLY A 190 8.40 -0.53 -7.72
CA GLY A 190 9.81 -0.21 -7.47
C GLY A 190 10.18 0.25 -6.07
N ASN A 191 9.22 0.78 -5.31
CA ASN A 191 9.41 1.29 -3.94
C ASN A 191 8.81 0.42 -2.85
N LYS A 192 8.35 -0.80 -3.17
CA LYS A 192 7.76 -1.71 -2.17
C LYS A 192 8.84 -2.51 -1.43
N MET A 193 8.45 -3.34 -0.47
CA MET A 193 9.36 -4.16 0.34
C MET A 193 10.32 -5.00 -0.51
N ILE A 194 9.82 -5.53 -1.62
CA ILE A 194 10.58 -6.08 -2.74
C ILE A 194 10.04 -5.52 -4.05
N THR A 195 10.84 -5.59 -5.11
CA THR A 195 10.43 -5.12 -6.44
C THR A 195 10.48 -6.24 -7.48
N THR A 196 9.59 -6.11 -8.48
CA THR A 196 9.70 -6.83 -9.76
C THR A 196 9.79 -5.84 -10.93
N SER A 197 10.32 -4.63 -10.69
CA SER A 197 10.21 -3.45 -11.57
C SER A 197 8.79 -2.87 -11.57
N GLY A 198 7.81 -3.68 -11.85
CA GLY A 198 6.38 -3.48 -11.66
C GLY A 198 5.72 -4.85 -11.57
N GLY A 199 4.80 -5.01 -10.64
CA GLY A 199 4.13 -6.28 -10.40
C GLY A 199 3.25 -6.27 -9.17
N GLY A 200 2.53 -7.36 -8.99
CA GLY A 200 1.72 -7.66 -7.83
C GLY A 200 1.40 -9.15 -7.79
N ALA A 201 0.68 -9.56 -6.78
CA ALA A 201 0.13 -10.91 -6.71
C ALA A 201 -1.20 -10.90 -5.95
N LEU A 202 -2.01 -11.90 -6.23
CA LEU A 202 -3.23 -12.18 -5.48
C LEU A 202 -3.08 -13.49 -4.72
N ILE A 203 -3.24 -13.42 -3.41
CA ILE A 203 -3.35 -14.56 -2.52
C ILE A 203 -4.79 -15.05 -2.59
N CYS A 204 -4.98 -16.30 -3.03
CA CYS A 204 -6.28 -16.94 -3.21
C CYS A 204 -6.51 -17.99 -2.12
N PRO A 205 -7.76 -18.22 -1.68
CA PRO A 205 -8.05 -19.18 -0.62
C PRO A 205 -7.75 -20.64 -1.02
N ASP A 206 -7.94 -20.97 -2.29
CA ASP A 206 -7.84 -22.33 -2.81
C ASP A 206 -7.55 -22.35 -4.32
N GLN A 207 -7.36 -23.56 -4.84
CA GLN A 207 -7.06 -23.80 -6.26
C GLN A 207 -8.22 -23.39 -7.19
N ALA A 208 -9.48 -23.48 -6.77
CA ALA A 208 -10.61 -23.10 -7.60
C ALA A 208 -10.65 -21.57 -7.79
N ALA A 209 -10.40 -20.82 -6.70
CA ALA A 209 -10.27 -19.38 -6.75
C ALA A 209 -9.06 -18.95 -7.62
N LYS A 210 -7.91 -19.62 -7.48
CA LYS A 210 -6.74 -19.40 -8.34
C LYS A 210 -7.09 -19.59 -9.82
N GLN A 211 -7.76 -20.67 -10.18
CA GLN A 211 -8.16 -20.96 -11.56
C GLN A 211 -9.10 -19.87 -12.12
N LYS A 212 -10.07 -19.41 -11.32
CA LYS A 212 -10.97 -18.34 -11.71
C LYS A 212 -10.22 -17.01 -11.95
N VAL A 213 -9.31 -16.65 -11.06
CA VAL A 213 -8.48 -15.45 -11.21
C VAL A 213 -7.56 -15.57 -12.43
N MET A 214 -6.95 -16.72 -12.64
CA MET A 214 -6.13 -17.01 -13.82
C MET A 214 -6.90 -16.89 -15.13
N PHE A 215 -8.13 -17.39 -15.17
CA PHE A 215 -9.01 -17.27 -16.33
C PHE A 215 -9.20 -15.78 -16.71
N TYR A 216 -9.55 -14.96 -15.74
CA TYR A 216 -9.69 -13.52 -15.99
C TYR A 216 -8.36 -12.83 -16.33
N ALA A 217 -7.25 -13.21 -15.68
CA ALA A 217 -5.92 -12.63 -15.90
C ALA A 217 -5.35 -12.97 -17.30
N THR A 218 -5.90 -13.99 -17.97
CA THR A 218 -5.51 -14.47 -19.31
C THR A 218 -6.62 -14.34 -20.33
N GLN A 219 -7.26 -13.18 -20.36
CA GLN A 219 -8.28 -12.72 -21.29
C GLN A 219 -9.63 -13.47 -21.24
N ALA A 220 -9.91 -14.28 -20.22
CA ALA A 220 -11.11 -15.12 -20.13
C ALA A 220 -11.31 -15.98 -21.40
N ARG A 221 -10.22 -16.60 -21.86
CA ARG A 221 -10.20 -17.41 -23.06
C ARG A 221 -10.73 -18.79 -22.78
N GLU A 222 -11.74 -19.22 -23.56
CA GLU A 222 -12.30 -20.56 -23.52
C GLU A 222 -11.34 -21.63 -24.13
N SER A 223 -11.51 -22.87 -23.69
CA SER A 223 -10.66 -24.00 -24.10
C SER A 223 -11.07 -24.59 -25.46
N TYR A 224 -11.08 -23.76 -26.53
CA TYR A 224 -11.31 -24.19 -27.89
C TYR A 224 -10.03 -24.08 -28.74
N PRO A 225 -9.94 -24.81 -29.88
CA PRO A 225 -8.83 -24.62 -30.81
C PRO A 225 -8.74 -23.25 -31.45
N TYR A 226 -9.81 -22.49 -31.39
CA TYR A 226 -9.94 -21.09 -31.83
C TYR A 226 -10.21 -20.18 -30.62
N TYR A 227 -10.00 -18.88 -30.79
CA TYR A 227 -10.26 -17.90 -29.73
C TYR A 227 -11.76 -17.67 -29.58
N GLN A 228 -12.31 -18.01 -28.43
CA GLN A 228 -13.67 -17.72 -28.02
C GLN A 228 -13.66 -17.15 -26.61
N HIS A 229 -14.50 -16.15 -26.35
CA HIS A 229 -14.65 -15.49 -25.09
C HIS A 229 -16.14 -15.34 -24.77
N GLU A 230 -16.58 -15.94 -23.66
CA GLU A 230 -17.94 -15.79 -23.14
C GLU A 230 -18.00 -14.70 -22.07
N GLU A 231 -16.86 -14.39 -21.45
CA GLU A 231 -16.69 -13.32 -20.47
C GLU A 231 -15.57 -12.37 -20.89
N ILE A 232 -15.61 -11.14 -20.35
CA ILE A 232 -14.54 -10.16 -20.53
C ILE A 232 -13.41 -10.48 -19.57
N GLY A 233 -12.22 -10.69 -20.10
CA GLY A 233 -11.00 -10.88 -19.34
C GLY A 233 -9.95 -9.82 -19.60
N TYR A 234 -8.79 -9.96 -18.97
CA TYR A 234 -7.73 -8.96 -18.91
C TYR A 234 -6.38 -9.59 -19.26
N ASN A 235 -5.43 -8.80 -19.69
CA ASN A 235 -4.04 -9.21 -19.86
C ASN A 235 -3.23 -8.76 -18.63
N TYR A 236 -3.39 -9.49 -17.53
CA TYR A 236 -2.84 -9.09 -16.23
C TYR A 236 -1.78 -10.06 -15.67
N ARG A 237 -1.34 -11.06 -16.45
CA ARG A 237 -0.28 -11.97 -15.98
C ARG A 237 1.06 -11.24 -15.88
N MET A 238 1.86 -11.64 -14.88
CA MET A 238 3.22 -11.15 -14.71
C MET A 238 4.13 -11.68 -15.82
N SER A 239 5.04 -10.82 -16.31
CA SER A 239 6.13 -11.23 -17.20
C SER A 239 7.09 -12.20 -16.50
N ASN A 240 7.58 -13.23 -17.22
CA ASN A 240 8.56 -14.16 -16.69
C ASN A 240 9.89 -13.47 -16.33
N ILE A 241 10.24 -12.36 -16.99
CA ILE A 241 11.40 -11.53 -16.66
C ILE A 241 11.18 -10.83 -15.30
N CYS A 242 10.03 -10.18 -15.11
CA CYS A 242 9.68 -9.53 -13.86
C CYS A 242 9.60 -10.55 -12.71
N ALA A 243 9.04 -11.73 -12.96
CA ALA A 243 9.02 -12.81 -11.97
C ALA A 243 10.43 -13.29 -11.61
N GLY A 244 11.37 -13.30 -12.56
CA GLY A 244 12.78 -13.61 -12.30
C GLY A 244 13.43 -12.60 -11.35
N ILE A 245 13.11 -11.30 -11.49
CA ILE A 245 13.50 -10.27 -10.51
C ILE A 245 12.91 -10.62 -9.15
N GLY A 246 11.61 -10.92 -9.08
CA GLY A 246 10.91 -11.27 -7.84
C GLY A 246 11.55 -12.46 -7.12
N ARG A 247 11.93 -13.52 -7.83
CA ARG A 247 12.64 -14.68 -7.26
C ARG A 247 13.98 -14.29 -6.64
N GLY A 248 14.75 -13.45 -7.33
CA GLY A 248 15.99 -12.89 -6.78
C GLY A 248 15.74 -12.09 -5.50
N GLN A 249 14.71 -11.25 -5.49
CA GLN A 249 14.32 -10.44 -4.34
C GLN A 249 13.82 -11.29 -3.15
N MET A 250 13.11 -12.41 -3.40
CA MET A 250 12.67 -13.31 -2.33
C MET A 250 13.83 -13.91 -1.55
N THR A 251 15.03 -14.01 -2.13
CA THR A 251 16.22 -14.52 -1.42
C THR A 251 16.72 -13.62 -0.30
N VAL A 252 16.28 -12.35 -0.24
CA VAL A 252 16.70 -11.34 0.75
C VAL A 252 15.53 -10.66 1.45
N ILE A 253 14.30 -11.18 1.29
CA ILE A 253 13.10 -10.53 1.85
C ILE A 253 13.17 -10.38 3.38
N ASP A 254 13.66 -11.40 4.08
CA ASP A 254 13.78 -11.36 5.54
C ASP A 254 14.81 -10.32 6.00
N GLU A 255 15.91 -10.17 5.25
CA GLU A 255 16.91 -9.13 5.49
C GLU A 255 16.33 -7.73 5.26
N HIS A 256 15.53 -7.54 4.21
CA HIS A 256 14.86 -6.26 3.94
C HIS A 256 13.88 -5.91 5.07
N ILE A 257 13.03 -6.86 5.50
CA ILE A 257 12.10 -6.65 6.62
C ILE A 257 12.86 -6.30 7.91
N ALA A 258 13.93 -7.04 8.21
CA ALA A 258 14.75 -6.78 9.39
C ALA A 258 15.39 -5.39 9.35
N HIS A 259 15.87 -4.95 8.18
CA HIS A 259 16.43 -3.63 7.96
C HIS A 259 15.39 -2.52 8.21
N HIS A 260 14.18 -2.63 7.66
CA HIS A 260 13.12 -1.65 7.90
C HIS A 260 12.74 -1.52 9.38
N LYS A 261 12.70 -2.66 10.10
CA LYS A 261 12.46 -2.70 11.55
C LYS A 261 13.62 -2.04 12.33
N HIS A 262 14.87 -2.29 11.90
CA HIS A 262 16.04 -1.65 12.47
C HIS A 262 16.02 -0.13 12.29
N VAL A 263 15.70 0.35 11.09
CA VAL A 263 15.55 1.79 10.82
C VAL A 263 14.47 2.42 11.68
N CYS A 264 13.33 1.73 11.90
CA CYS A 264 12.30 2.17 12.83
C CYS A 264 12.82 2.30 14.26
N GLN A 265 13.57 1.31 14.73
CA GLN A 265 14.15 1.33 16.06
C GLN A 265 15.14 2.50 16.24
N LEU A 266 15.95 2.80 15.22
CA LEU A 266 16.85 3.96 15.25
C LEU A 266 16.07 5.28 15.31
N TYR A 267 15.00 5.44 14.52
CA TYR A 267 14.14 6.61 14.64
C TYR A 267 13.53 6.75 16.03
N LYS A 268 13.06 5.63 16.62
CA LYS A 268 12.51 5.62 17.97
C LYS A 268 13.51 6.13 19.00
N GLU A 269 14.75 5.65 18.94
CA GLU A 269 15.83 6.05 19.86
C GLU A 269 16.24 7.52 19.66
N LEU A 270 16.43 7.92 18.41
CA LEU A 270 16.93 9.24 18.06
C LEU A 270 15.86 10.35 18.16
N LEU A 271 14.57 10.04 18.07
CA LEU A 271 13.49 11.01 18.22
C LEU A 271 12.94 11.08 19.65
N ALA A 272 13.38 10.22 20.56
CA ALA A 272 12.81 10.09 21.90
C ALA A 272 12.81 11.39 22.73
N ASP A 273 13.76 12.30 22.49
CA ASP A 273 13.89 13.60 23.16
C ASP A 273 13.44 14.80 22.28
N VAL A 274 12.79 14.52 21.13
CA VAL A 274 12.28 15.57 20.23
C VAL A 274 10.82 15.83 20.55
N GLU A 275 10.56 16.82 21.40
CA GLU A 275 9.19 17.21 21.76
C GLU A 275 8.39 17.65 20.53
N GLY A 276 7.12 17.26 20.47
CA GLY A 276 6.20 17.62 19.38
C GLY A 276 6.30 16.74 18.13
N ILE A 277 7.11 15.67 18.16
CA ILE A 277 7.14 14.65 17.10
C ILE A 277 6.89 13.28 17.71
N THR A 278 5.93 12.54 17.16
CA THR A 278 5.57 11.18 17.59
C THR A 278 5.76 10.21 16.45
N LEU A 279 6.58 9.17 16.66
CA LEU A 279 6.74 8.06 15.73
C LEU A 279 5.55 7.11 15.83
N HIS A 280 5.05 6.63 14.69
CA HIS A 280 4.02 5.60 14.66
C HIS A 280 4.64 4.22 14.89
N GLU A 281 4.17 3.53 15.93
CA GLU A 281 4.72 2.25 16.38
C GLU A 281 3.64 1.18 16.50
N ASN A 282 4.04 -0.09 16.61
CA ASN A 282 3.11 -1.18 16.91
C ASN A 282 2.33 -0.90 18.21
N PRO A 283 0.99 -0.94 18.20
CA PRO A 283 0.18 -0.64 19.40
C PRO A 283 0.36 -1.66 20.52
N SER A 284 0.69 -2.90 20.19
CA SER A 284 0.93 -3.98 21.15
C SER A 284 1.75 -5.10 20.50
N PRO A 285 2.23 -6.10 21.26
CA PRO A 285 2.97 -7.25 20.73
C PRO A 285 2.18 -8.15 19.75
N ARG A 286 0.87 -7.97 19.62
CA ARG A 286 0.07 -8.67 18.63
C ARG A 286 0.38 -8.22 17.19
N TYR A 287 0.82 -6.96 17.04
CA TYR A 287 1.13 -6.31 15.77
C TYR A 287 2.63 -6.41 15.51
N ASP A 288 3.01 -6.85 14.33
CA ASP A 288 4.39 -6.92 13.87
C ASP A 288 4.48 -6.29 12.49
N SER A 289 4.59 -4.96 12.47
CA SER A 289 4.74 -4.18 11.24
C SER A 289 6.07 -4.46 10.56
N ASN A 290 6.08 -4.52 9.25
CA ASN A 290 7.31 -4.51 8.46
C ASN A 290 7.93 -3.10 8.36
N TYR A 291 7.22 -2.05 8.79
CA TYR A 291 7.62 -0.66 8.69
C TYR A 291 8.09 -0.25 7.29
N TRP A 292 7.32 -0.64 6.26
CA TRP A 292 7.63 -0.26 4.88
C TRP A 292 7.98 1.23 4.76
N LEU A 293 7.21 2.12 5.41
CA LEU A 293 7.62 3.49 5.65
C LEU A 293 7.48 3.83 7.14
N ASN A 294 8.51 4.47 7.69
CA ASN A 294 8.42 5.09 9.00
C ASN A 294 7.66 6.40 8.89
N THR A 295 6.70 6.59 9.77
CA THR A 295 5.81 7.76 9.75
C THR A 295 5.84 8.45 11.09
N VAL A 296 5.81 9.78 11.05
CA VAL A 296 5.76 10.63 12.24
C VAL A 296 4.59 11.59 12.17
N VAL A 297 4.07 11.96 13.33
CA VAL A 297 3.06 13.02 13.50
C VAL A 297 3.71 14.21 14.18
N LEU A 298 3.53 15.38 13.63
CA LEU A 298 3.97 16.66 14.19
C LEU A 298 2.80 17.29 14.97
N ASP A 299 3.06 17.64 16.22
CA ASP A 299 2.09 18.42 17.00
C ASP A 299 1.76 19.73 16.27
N PRO A 300 0.49 20.12 16.15
CA PRO A 300 0.09 21.36 15.48
C PRO A 300 0.71 22.63 16.07
N SER A 301 1.13 22.59 17.35
CA SER A 301 1.81 23.70 18.02
C SER A 301 3.33 23.74 17.76
N LEU A 302 3.91 22.65 17.21
CA LEU A 302 5.33 22.60 16.90
C LEU A 302 5.69 23.63 15.84
N ARG A 303 6.59 24.54 16.17
CA ARG A 303 7.03 25.61 15.25
C ARG A 303 8.24 25.15 14.43
N VAL A 304 8.14 25.32 13.12
CA VAL A 304 9.17 24.93 12.15
C VAL A 304 9.65 26.16 11.37
N LYS A 305 10.95 26.27 11.15
CA LYS A 305 11.54 27.36 10.36
C LYS A 305 10.98 27.37 8.95
N GLY A 306 10.56 28.53 8.47
CA GLY A 306 10.04 28.69 7.12
C GLY A 306 8.55 28.42 6.95
N GLU A 307 7.78 28.22 8.03
CA GLU A 307 6.32 28.08 7.95
C GLU A 307 5.62 29.18 7.18
N GLU A 308 6.15 30.42 7.27
CA GLU A 308 5.63 31.57 6.55
C GLU A 308 5.78 31.43 5.01
N LYS A 309 6.60 30.49 4.54
CA LYS A 309 6.83 30.20 3.11
C LYS A 309 6.03 29.02 2.62
N ALA A 310 5.42 28.24 3.54
CA ALA A 310 4.60 27.10 3.19
C ALA A 310 3.47 27.54 2.23
N TYR A 311 3.33 26.81 1.13
CA TYR A 311 2.31 27.05 0.09
C TYR A 311 2.41 28.42 -0.65
N GLN A 312 3.47 29.21 -0.47
CA GLN A 312 3.67 30.46 -1.21
C GLN A 312 4.24 30.25 -2.61
N VAL A 313 4.90 29.14 -2.85
CA VAL A 313 5.48 28.77 -4.16
C VAL A 313 4.80 27.50 -4.65
N ALA A 314 4.32 27.52 -5.90
CA ALA A 314 3.82 26.30 -6.54
C ALA A 314 4.87 25.19 -6.43
N ILE A 315 4.47 24.04 -5.90
CA ILE A 315 5.36 22.88 -5.78
C ILE A 315 5.72 22.44 -7.21
N GLN A 316 6.87 22.90 -7.69
CA GLN A 316 7.42 22.44 -8.96
C GLN A 316 7.83 20.98 -8.78
N GLY A 317 7.11 20.10 -9.46
CA GLY A 317 7.58 18.75 -9.71
C GLY A 317 7.83 17.89 -8.47
N ALA A 318 6.88 17.80 -7.54
CA ALA A 318 6.84 16.66 -6.64
C ALA A 318 6.57 15.40 -7.50
N VAL A 319 7.58 14.93 -8.18
CA VAL A 319 7.54 13.66 -8.90
C VAL A 319 7.47 12.58 -7.84
N GLY A 320 6.28 12.14 -7.53
CA GLY A 320 6.10 10.80 -7.00
C GLY A 320 6.69 9.88 -8.04
N GLY A 321 7.63 9.02 -7.63
CA GLY A 321 8.42 8.17 -8.48
C GLY A 321 7.68 7.68 -9.71
N ALA A 322 8.45 7.34 -10.67
CA ALA A 322 8.12 6.45 -11.78
C ALA A 322 7.41 7.02 -13.00
N ALA A 323 6.87 8.20 -13.12
CA ALA A 323 6.19 8.45 -14.38
C ALA A 323 6.52 9.72 -15.17
N GLY A 324 7.36 10.60 -14.70
CA GLY A 324 7.79 11.76 -15.52
C GLY A 324 6.67 12.66 -16.08
N VAL A 325 5.42 12.45 -15.67
CA VAL A 325 4.28 13.26 -16.06
C VAL A 325 3.96 14.23 -14.94
N THR A 326 4.52 15.41 -15.04
CA THR A 326 4.19 16.52 -14.15
C THR A 326 3.01 17.30 -14.71
N HIS A 327 1.83 17.11 -14.14
CA HIS A 327 0.82 18.15 -14.22
C HIS A 327 1.21 19.24 -13.21
N GLN A 328 1.47 20.45 -13.67
CA GLN A 328 1.62 21.58 -12.76
C GLN A 328 0.30 21.77 -12.01
N ALA A 329 0.40 21.83 -10.68
CA ALA A 329 -0.74 22.24 -9.88
C ALA A 329 -1.16 23.64 -10.30
N THR A 330 -2.40 23.79 -10.73
CA THR A 330 -2.95 25.09 -11.17
C THR A 330 -3.36 25.97 -9.99
N THR A 331 -3.38 25.42 -8.78
CA THR A 331 -3.74 26.12 -7.53
C THR A 331 -2.73 25.77 -6.45
N LEU A 332 -2.34 26.79 -5.65
CA LEU A 332 -1.44 26.61 -4.50
C LEU A 332 -2.14 26.00 -3.29
N HIS A 333 -3.44 26.18 -3.19
CA HIS A 333 -4.27 25.72 -2.09
C HIS A 333 -5.36 24.79 -2.57
N THR A 334 -5.67 23.80 -1.74
CA THR A 334 -6.79 22.86 -1.91
C THR A 334 -7.74 22.97 -0.73
N ASP A 335 -8.87 22.29 -0.77
CA ASP A 335 -9.84 22.32 0.34
C ASP A 335 -9.32 21.65 1.61
N CYS A 336 -8.31 20.77 1.48
CA CYS A 336 -7.62 20.13 2.60
C CYS A 336 -6.17 19.84 2.21
N GLU A 337 -5.24 20.32 3.01
CA GLU A 337 -3.79 20.20 2.83
C GLU A 337 -3.09 19.98 4.18
N PRO A 338 -1.84 19.47 4.22
CA PRO A 338 -1.05 19.36 5.44
C PRO A 338 -0.90 20.72 6.15
N ASN A 339 -0.70 20.69 7.45
CA ASN A 339 -0.43 21.92 8.22
C ASN A 339 0.88 22.58 7.75
N THR A 340 0.98 23.89 7.96
CA THR A 340 2.17 24.68 7.52
C THR A 340 3.47 24.20 8.12
N ASN A 341 3.46 23.71 9.36
CA ASN A 341 4.65 23.14 10.01
C ASN A 341 5.10 21.81 9.37
N VAL A 342 4.17 20.99 8.90
CA VAL A 342 4.47 19.74 8.16
C VAL A 342 5.09 20.05 6.81
N GLU A 343 4.50 21.01 6.06
CA GLU A 343 5.05 21.43 4.78
C GLU A 343 6.41 22.11 4.94
N ALA A 344 6.58 22.94 5.96
CA ALA A 344 7.88 23.57 6.26
C ALA A 344 8.95 22.53 6.62
N MET A 345 8.60 21.51 7.41
CA MET A 345 9.50 20.39 7.72
C MET A 345 9.89 19.63 6.45
N ARG A 346 8.92 19.31 5.58
CA ARG A 346 9.17 18.67 4.29
C ARG A 346 10.13 19.52 3.42
N MET A 347 9.92 20.83 3.36
CA MET A 347 10.77 21.75 2.60
C MET A 347 12.20 21.82 3.17
N ALA A 348 12.33 21.83 4.50
CA ALA A 348 13.64 21.83 5.16
C ALA A 348 14.42 20.52 4.88
N LEU A 349 13.74 19.37 4.96
CA LEU A 349 14.34 18.08 4.61
C LEU A 349 14.73 17.99 3.14
N ASP A 350 13.87 18.47 2.23
CA ASP A 350 14.18 18.51 0.78
C ASP A 350 15.40 19.37 0.49
N ALA A 351 15.52 20.54 1.13
CA ALA A 351 16.69 21.42 1.03
C ALA A 351 17.99 20.76 1.54
N ALA A 352 17.88 19.84 2.50
CA ALA A 352 18.98 19.01 3.01
C ALA A 352 19.26 17.74 2.14
N GLY A 353 18.54 17.56 1.03
CA GLY A 353 18.68 16.41 0.16
C GLY A 353 17.98 15.15 0.68
N ILE A 354 17.00 15.29 1.54
CA ILE A 354 16.22 14.19 2.14
C ILE A 354 14.80 14.20 1.56
N GLU A 355 14.39 13.12 0.93
CA GLU A 355 13.00 12.95 0.49
C GLU A 355 12.10 12.66 1.68
N SER A 356 11.02 13.42 1.81
CA SER A 356 9.92 13.14 2.72
C SER A 356 8.60 13.46 2.03
N ARG A 357 7.51 12.88 2.49
CA ARG A 357 6.18 13.08 1.93
C ARG A 357 5.16 13.25 3.04
N PRO A 358 4.19 14.17 2.93
CA PRO A 358 3.03 14.12 3.78
C PRO A 358 2.37 12.74 3.73
N LEU A 359 1.69 12.35 4.79
CA LEU A 359 0.85 11.16 4.75
C LEU A 359 -0.20 11.29 3.65
N TRP A 360 -0.78 10.21 3.22
CA TRP A 360 -1.72 10.25 2.10
C TRP A 360 -2.99 11.01 2.43
N LYS A 361 -3.47 11.78 1.46
CA LYS A 361 -4.77 12.43 1.57
C LYS A 361 -5.87 11.36 1.51
N PRO A 362 -6.77 11.28 2.52
CA PRO A 362 -7.84 10.30 2.55
C PRO A 362 -8.71 10.31 1.29
N MET A 363 -9.18 9.15 0.85
CA MET A 363 -9.92 8.99 -0.40
C MET A 363 -11.23 9.77 -0.42
N HIS A 364 -11.95 9.87 0.71
CA HIS A 364 -13.18 10.68 0.79
C HIS A 364 -12.93 12.18 0.58
N LEU A 365 -11.69 12.65 0.76
CA LEU A 365 -11.29 14.05 0.51
C LEU A 365 -10.73 14.27 -0.92
N GLN A 366 -10.57 13.21 -1.70
CA GLN A 366 -10.12 13.32 -3.09
C GLN A 366 -11.22 13.90 -3.97
N PRO A 367 -10.91 14.86 -4.86
CA PRO A 367 -11.91 15.50 -5.72
C PRO A 367 -12.77 14.52 -6.51
N VAL A 368 -12.19 13.42 -6.97
CA VAL A 368 -12.87 12.36 -7.74
C VAL A 368 -13.95 11.63 -6.93
N TYR A 369 -13.83 11.62 -5.60
CA TYR A 369 -14.70 10.85 -4.70
C TYR A 369 -15.57 11.71 -3.77
N ARG A 370 -15.61 13.04 -3.92
CA ARG A 370 -16.37 13.97 -3.06
C ARG A 370 -17.85 13.64 -2.91
N ARG A 371 -18.43 12.91 -3.87
CA ARG A 371 -19.86 12.55 -3.86
C ARG A 371 -20.12 11.12 -3.37
N ASN A 372 -19.06 10.38 -3.07
CA ASN A 372 -19.18 9.00 -2.61
C ASN A 372 -19.65 8.95 -1.16
N PRO A 373 -20.46 7.94 -0.79
CA PRO A 373 -20.79 7.70 0.60
C PRO A 373 -19.53 7.49 1.45
N HIS A 374 -19.50 8.05 2.65
CA HIS A 374 -18.39 7.91 3.58
C HIS A 374 -18.86 7.94 5.03
N TYR A 375 -18.14 7.25 5.89
CA TYR A 375 -18.34 7.15 7.33
C TYR A 375 -17.02 7.55 7.99
N VAL A 376 -17.02 8.73 8.60
CA VAL A 376 -15.78 9.38 9.06
C VAL A 376 -15.90 9.85 10.51
N ASN A 377 -14.79 9.74 11.23
CA ASN A 377 -14.60 10.25 12.59
C ASN A 377 -13.52 11.36 12.65
N GLY A 378 -12.87 11.67 11.51
CA GLY A 378 -11.86 12.72 11.37
C GLY A 378 -10.43 12.27 11.67
N VAL A 379 -10.20 11.00 12.03
CA VAL A 379 -8.86 10.50 12.35
C VAL A 379 -7.93 10.59 11.14
N SER A 380 -8.32 10.06 9.99
CA SER A 380 -7.46 10.08 8.79
C SER A 380 -7.18 11.49 8.27
N GLU A 381 -8.16 12.41 8.36
CA GLU A 381 -7.94 13.81 8.01
C GLU A 381 -6.94 14.49 8.95
N SER A 382 -7.05 14.24 10.26
CA SER A 382 -6.12 14.75 11.26
C SER A 382 -4.70 14.22 11.01
N LEU A 383 -4.56 12.94 10.76
CA LEU A 383 -3.28 12.29 10.45
C LEU A 383 -2.65 12.86 9.17
N PHE A 384 -3.44 13.02 8.11
CA PHE A 384 -2.97 13.64 6.86
C PHE A 384 -2.45 15.06 7.08
N LYS A 385 -3.13 15.86 7.91
CA LYS A 385 -2.73 17.24 8.20
C LYS A 385 -1.43 17.33 9.02
N GLN A 386 -1.14 16.32 9.83
CA GLN A 386 -0.06 16.37 10.82
C GLN A 386 1.11 15.44 10.48
N GLY A 387 0.95 14.52 9.54
CA GLY A 387 1.88 13.42 9.39
C GLY A 387 2.86 13.55 8.22
N LEU A 388 4.02 12.90 8.38
CA LEU A 388 5.11 12.89 7.43
C LEU A 388 5.73 11.48 7.35
N CYS A 389 5.97 10.99 6.13
CA CYS A 389 6.77 9.78 5.88
C CYS A 389 8.25 10.13 5.84
N LEU A 390 9.08 9.32 6.48
CA LEU A 390 10.53 9.42 6.54
C LEU A 390 11.21 8.27 5.78
N PRO A 391 12.43 8.45 5.29
CA PRO A 391 13.20 7.41 4.59
C PRO A 391 13.33 6.12 5.41
N SER A 392 13.08 4.97 4.77
CA SER A 392 12.98 3.68 5.46
C SER A 392 13.54 2.51 4.65
N GLY A 393 13.82 2.71 3.36
CA GLY A 393 14.21 1.63 2.45
C GLY A 393 15.57 0.99 2.76
N PRO A 394 15.88 -0.16 2.14
CA PRO A 394 17.13 -0.90 2.38
C PRO A 394 18.41 -0.13 2.03
N CYS A 395 18.31 0.99 1.31
CA CYS A 395 19.45 1.87 0.98
C CYS A 395 19.69 2.94 2.06
N VAL A 396 18.90 3.02 3.12
CA VAL A 396 19.02 4.02 4.20
C VAL A 396 19.95 3.47 5.27
N SER A 397 21.13 4.08 5.46
CA SER A 397 22.09 3.66 6.47
C SER A 397 21.78 4.26 7.85
N ASP A 398 22.43 3.73 8.90
CA ASP A 398 22.34 4.28 10.26
C ASP A 398 22.79 5.75 10.31
N GLU A 399 23.85 6.10 9.55
CA GLU A 399 24.33 7.48 9.42
C GLU A 399 23.33 8.37 8.66
N ASP A 400 22.54 7.80 7.75
CA ASP A 400 21.47 8.53 7.09
C ASP A 400 20.33 8.84 8.06
N VAL A 401 19.92 7.88 8.89
CA VAL A 401 18.91 8.10 9.93
C VAL A 401 19.36 9.17 10.92
N ALA A 402 20.60 9.08 11.41
CA ALA A 402 21.16 10.09 12.31
C ALA A 402 21.15 11.49 11.68
N TYR A 403 21.54 11.59 10.40
CA TYR A 403 21.54 12.85 9.66
C TYR A 403 20.10 13.39 9.48
N ILE A 404 19.13 12.54 9.12
CA ILE A 404 17.73 12.94 8.99
C ILE A 404 17.21 13.55 10.30
N VAL A 405 17.45 12.90 11.43
CA VAL A 405 17.01 13.39 12.73
C VAL A 405 17.73 14.68 13.12
N GLU A 406 19.02 14.83 12.78
CA GLU A 406 19.75 16.08 12.99
C GLU A 406 19.11 17.25 12.21
N GLU A 407 18.75 17.03 10.93
CA GLU A 407 18.09 18.05 10.10
C GLU A 407 16.67 18.38 10.61
N ILE A 408 15.91 17.36 11.09
CA ILE A 408 14.63 17.59 11.78
C ILE A 408 14.82 18.53 12.98
N ARG A 409 15.81 18.23 13.85
CA ARG A 409 16.11 19.07 15.04
C ARG A 409 16.52 20.50 14.66
N LYS A 410 17.29 20.68 13.57
CA LYS A 410 17.68 22.00 13.06
C LYS A 410 16.51 22.80 12.53
N ALA A 411 15.49 22.14 11.97
CA ALA A 411 14.30 22.78 11.43
C ALA A 411 13.36 23.30 12.52
N ILE A 412 13.33 22.71 13.70
CA ILE A 412 12.47 23.11 14.81
C ILE A 412 12.93 24.46 15.40
N ILE A 413 11.99 25.32 15.71
CA ILE A 413 12.21 26.58 16.47
C ILE A 413 12.03 26.26 17.95
N ARG A 414 13.10 26.41 18.73
CA ARG A 414 13.07 26.27 20.19
C ARG A 414 12.55 27.51 20.87
#